data_6eea188c07b064f41c217f2105957c2f
#
_entry.id   6eea188c07b064f41c217f2105957c2f
#
_cell.length_a   1.000
_cell.length_b   1.000
_cell.length_c   1.000
_cell.angle_alpha   90.00
_cell.angle_beta   90.00
_cell.angle_gamma   90.00
#
_symmetry.space_group_name_H-M   'P 1'
#
loop_
_entity.id
_entity.type
_entity.pdbx_description
1 polymer ?
#
loop_
_entity_poly.entity_id
_entity_poly.type
_entity_poly.pdbx_seq_one_letter_code
_entity_poly.pdbx_strand_id
1 'polypeptide(L)'
;LEEVPNVLGFTPKKFWIYGHSLGGFLTIRLSSHSSGWWEKSMQGIILESPATSFPLIIEKKLPGRAVMASPWVRHILRREYQRIHPDLNVGYANAQIPYWGSPKVPILVMQAEDDETLGIDHYNLLKEHFSENSDIHVLSEMPHTSKVDVKERREILEKWLER
;
A
#
# COMPACT_ATOMS: atom_id res chain seq x y z
N LEU A 1 3.92 -12.26 8.61
CA LEU A 1 5.11 -12.88 7.99
C LEU A 1 5.90 -13.77 8.96
N GLU A 2 5.97 -13.45 10.24
CA GLU A 2 6.75 -14.22 11.22
C GLU A 2 6.39 -15.71 11.25
N GLU A 3 5.12 -16.03 11.11
CA GLU A 3 4.60 -17.40 11.13
C GLU A 3 4.76 -18.17 9.79
N VAL A 4 5.13 -17.49 8.71
CA VAL A 4 5.21 -18.13 7.38
C VAL A 4 6.18 -19.32 7.36
N PRO A 5 7.39 -19.26 7.93
CA PRO A 5 8.27 -20.44 7.97
C PRO A 5 7.66 -21.63 8.72
N ASN A 6 6.93 -21.37 9.80
CA ASN A 6 6.26 -22.42 10.58
C ASN A 6 5.15 -23.08 9.76
N VAL A 7 4.35 -22.28 9.05
CA VAL A 7 3.25 -22.78 8.21
C VAL A 7 3.77 -23.58 7.01
N LEU A 8 4.85 -23.10 6.38
CA LEU A 8 5.42 -23.75 5.19
C LEU A 8 6.35 -24.92 5.53
N GLY A 9 6.85 -25.02 6.77
CA GLY A 9 7.89 -25.97 7.16
C GLY A 9 9.30 -25.63 6.63
N PHE A 10 9.47 -24.48 6.02
CA PHE A 10 10.76 -23.96 5.57
C PHE A 10 10.77 -22.43 5.51
N THR A 11 11.95 -21.81 5.56
CA THR A 11 12.11 -20.37 5.38
C THR A 11 12.35 -20.05 3.90
N PRO A 12 11.47 -19.27 3.24
CA PRO A 12 11.67 -18.86 1.85
C PRO A 12 12.98 -18.08 1.68
N LYS A 13 13.77 -18.45 0.68
CA LYS A 13 15.05 -17.78 0.38
C LYS A 13 14.84 -16.50 -0.46
N LYS A 14 13.82 -16.52 -1.31
CA LYS A 14 13.44 -15.38 -2.17
C LYS A 14 11.92 -15.32 -2.24
N PHE A 15 11.35 -14.13 -2.14
CA PHE A 15 9.92 -13.90 -2.34
C PHE A 15 9.64 -12.43 -2.64
N TRP A 16 8.46 -12.19 -3.20
CA TRP A 16 7.89 -10.87 -3.41
C TRP A 16 6.58 -10.77 -2.63
N ILE A 17 6.21 -9.56 -2.24
CA ILE A 17 4.90 -9.31 -1.64
C ILE A 17 4.06 -8.54 -2.66
N TYR A 18 2.88 -9.05 -2.93
CA TYR A 18 1.88 -8.39 -3.75
C TYR A 18 0.82 -7.75 -2.85
N GLY A 19 0.53 -6.48 -3.08
CA GLY A 19 -0.48 -5.73 -2.35
C GLY A 19 -1.40 -4.97 -3.29
N HIS A 20 -2.70 -5.28 -3.24
CA HIS A 20 -3.75 -4.56 -3.97
C HIS A 20 -4.54 -3.67 -3.01
N SER A 21 -4.86 -2.44 -3.43
CA SER A 21 -5.69 -1.52 -2.66
C SER A 21 -5.19 -1.33 -1.22
N LEU A 22 -5.99 -1.66 -0.20
CA LEU A 22 -5.58 -1.64 1.20
C LEU A 22 -4.41 -2.60 1.51
N GLY A 23 -4.33 -3.73 0.80
CA GLY A 23 -3.18 -4.63 0.88
C GLY A 23 -1.87 -3.96 0.45
N GLY A 24 -1.93 -3.02 -0.49
CA GLY A 24 -0.79 -2.18 -0.88
C GLY A 24 -0.24 -1.35 0.29
N PHE A 25 -1.11 -0.73 1.07
CA PHE A 25 -0.73 0.00 2.28
C PHE A 25 -0.02 -0.88 3.30
N LEU A 26 -0.56 -2.08 3.56
CA LEU A 26 0.06 -3.04 4.47
C LEU A 26 1.41 -3.55 3.94
N THR A 27 1.52 -3.75 2.64
CA THR A 27 2.77 -4.18 1.97
C THR A 27 3.85 -3.11 2.10
N ILE A 28 3.53 -1.84 1.88
CA ILE A 28 4.46 -0.73 2.07
C ILE A 28 4.93 -0.69 3.53
N ARG A 29 4.01 -0.73 4.48
CA ARG A 29 4.34 -0.73 5.90
C ARG A 29 5.25 -1.89 6.29
N LEU A 30 4.94 -3.09 5.82
CA LEU A 30 5.71 -4.29 6.13
C LEU A 30 7.12 -4.26 5.54
N SER A 31 7.27 -3.80 4.29
CA SER A 31 8.57 -3.69 3.62
C SER A 31 9.45 -2.56 4.16
N SER A 32 8.88 -1.62 4.89
CA SER A 32 9.62 -0.58 5.61
C SER A 32 10.18 -1.07 6.94
N HIS A 33 9.68 -2.18 7.47
CA HIS A 33 10.21 -2.83 8.66
C HIS A 33 11.39 -3.76 8.31
N SER A 34 12.45 -3.69 9.10
CA SER A 34 13.72 -4.41 8.87
C SER A 34 14.09 -5.36 10.01
N SER A 35 13.12 -6.02 10.64
CA SER A 35 13.38 -6.80 11.86
C SER A 35 12.92 -8.26 11.81
N GLY A 36 12.87 -8.89 10.63
CA GLY A 36 12.42 -10.26 10.51
C GLY A 36 13.27 -11.09 9.54
N TRP A 37 12.99 -12.40 9.46
CA TRP A 37 13.64 -13.30 8.52
C TRP A 37 13.49 -12.84 7.06
N TRP A 38 12.41 -12.11 6.77
CA TRP A 38 12.08 -11.60 5.44
C TRP A 38 12.99 -10.47 4.95
N GLU A 39 13.69 -9.77 5.83
CA GLU A 39 14.53 -8.62 5.46
C GLU A 39 15.54 -8.96 4.35
N LYS A 40 16.19 -10.13 4.45
CA LYS A 40 17.18 -10.58 3.47
C LYS A 40 16.61 -11.38 2.31
N SER A 41 15.38 -11.86 2.45
CA SER A 41 14.72 -12.76 1.50
C SER A 41 13.75 -12.05 0.58
N MET A 42 13.25 -10.86 0.98
CA MET A 42 12.33 -10.06 0.19
C MET A 42 13.08 -9.41 -0.99
N GLN A 43 12.67 -9.74 -2.20
CA GLN A 43 13.30 -9.25 -3.42
C GLN A 43 12.66 -7.96 -3.93
N GLY A 44 11.41 -7.71 -3.59
CA GLY A 44 10.66 -6.54 -3.99
C GLY A 44 9.21 -6.60 -3.54
N ILE A 45 8.50 -5.52 -3.79
CA ILE A 45 7.06 -5.42 -3.58
C ILE A 45 6.36 -5.02 -4.86
N ILE A 46 5.14 -5.54 -5.04
CA ILE A 46 4.28 -5.26 -6.17
C ILE A 46 3.02 -4.61 -5.63
N LEU A 47 2.74 -3.40 -6.08
CA LEU A 47 1.62 -2.60 -5.64
C LEU A 47 0.66 -2.38 -6.79
N GLU A 48 -0.59 -2.78 -6.61
CA GLU A 48 -1.65 -2.55 -7.59
C GLU A 48 -2.70 -1.63 -7.00
N SER A 49 -2.87 -0.45 -7.61
CA SER A 49 -3.76 0.61 -7.14
C SER A 49 -3.73 0.74 -5.61
N PRO A 50 -2.55 0.99 -5.00
CA PRO A 50 -2.39 0.90 -3.56
C PRO A 50 -3.08 2.05 -2.84
N ALA A 51 -3.71 1.75 -1.71
CA ALA A 51 -4.03 2.79 -0.74
C ALA A 51 -2.74 3.29 -0.09
N THR A 52 -2.59 4.60 0.04
CA THR A 52 -1.39 5.25 0.61
C THR A 52 -1.70 6.10 1.83
N SER A 53 -2.97 6.42 2.05
CA SER A 53 -3.42 7.28 3.12
C SER A 53 -4.84 6.92 3.59
N PHE A 54 -5.01 6.62 4.86
CA PHE A 54 -6.35 6.46 5.46
C PHE A 54 -7.14 7.78 5.50
N PRO A 55 -6.51 8.94 5.80
CA PRO A 55 -7.17 10.23 5.66
C PRO A 55 -7.86 10.43 4.30
N LEU A 56 -7.17 10.16 3.20
CA LEU A 56 -7.72 10.29 1.86
C LEU A 56 -8.91 9.33 1.60
N ILE A 57 -8.81 8.07 2.05
CA ILE A 57 -9.91 7.10 1.92
C ILE A 57 -11.16 7.63 2.61
N ILE A 58 -11.03 8.15 3.83
CA ILE A 58 -12.16 8.60 4.63
C ILE A 58 -12.74 9.89 4.04
N GLU A 59 -11.89 10.84 3.65
CA GLU A 59 -12.33 12.09 3.03
C GLU A 59 -13.12 11.85 1.74
N LYS A 60 -12.66 10.92 0.90
CA LYS A 60 -13.38 10.54 -0.32
C LYS A 60 -14.72 9.86 -0.04
N LYS A 61 -14.85 9.12 1.06
CA LYS A 61 -16.08 8.40 1.43
C LYS A 61 -17.10 9.27 2.17
N LEU A 62 -16.72 10.43 2.66
CA LEU A 62 -17.61 11.34 3.36
C LEU A 62 -18.50 12.09 2.35
N PRO A 63 -19.82 12.10 2.51
CA PRO A 63 -20.68 12.95 1.70
C PRO A 63 -20.33 14.42 1.92
N GLY A 64 -20.42 15.24 0.87
CA GLY A 64 -19.93 16.62 0.81
C GLY A 64 -20.23 17.53 2.03
N ARG A 65 -21.39 17.35 2.70
CA ARG A 65 -21.71 18.06 3.94
C ARG A 65 -20.93 17.55 5.16
N ALA A 66 -20.50 16.30 5.14
CA ALA A 66 -19.73 15.70 6.24
C ALA A 66 -18.22 16.02 6.13
N VAL A 67 -17.74 16.51 4.98
CA VAL A 67 -16.37 17.03 4.85
C VAL A 67 -16.13 18.20 5.81
N MET A 68 -17.16 19.02 6.07
CA MET A 68 -17.10 20.10 7.08
C MET A 68 -16.96 19.56 8.51
N ALA A 69 -17.41 18.33 8.79
CA ALA A 69 -17.24 17.64 10.07
C ALA A 69 -15.93 16.84 10.14
N SER A 70 -15.09 16.91 9.12
CA SER A 70 -13.84 16.13 9.02
C SER A 70 -12.91 16.27 10.23
N PRO A 71 -12.73 17.45 10.87
CA PRO A 71 -11.92 17.56 12.07
C PRO A 71 -12.46 16.75 13.24
N TRP A 72 -13.78 16.69 13.41
CA TRP A 72 -14.43 15.90 14.44
C TRP A 72 -14.35 14.38 14.13
N VAL A 73 -14.59 14.00 12.89
CA VAL A 73 -14.41 12.62 12.43
C VAL A 73 -12.96 12.18 12.64
N ARG A 74 -11.99 13.00 12.28
CA ARG A 74 -10.56 12.76 12.50
C ARG A 74 -10.25 12.59 14.00
N HIS A 75 -10.88 13.37 14.86
CA HIS A 75 -10.71 13.26 16.30
C HIS A 75 -11.25 11.93 16.85
N ILE A 76 -12.46 11.52 16.43
CA ILE A 76 -13.05 10.23 16.84
C ILE A 76 -12.18 9.08 16.35
N LEU A 77 -11.78 9.07 15.09
CA LEU A 77 -10.94 8.02 14.52
C LEU A 77 -9.59 7.93 15.22
N ARG A 78 -8.98 9.06 15.53
CA ARG A 78 -7.75 9.11 16.33
C ARG A 78 -7.94 8.44 17.69
N ARG A 79 -9.02 8.79 18.38
CA ARG A 79 -9.34 8.24 19.70
C ARG A 79 -9.60 6.73 19.64
N GLU A 80 -10.38 6.25 18.65
CA GLU A 80 -10.65 4.83 18.48
C GLU A 80 -9.39 4.05 18.06
N TYR A 81 -8.56 4.62 17.20
CA TYR A 81 -7.30 4.02 16.81
C TYR A 81 -6.34 3.87 18.00
N GLN A 82 -6.24 4.88 18.86
CA GLN A 82 -5.45 4.82 20.09
C GLN A 82 -6.02 3.83 21.11
N ARG A 83 -7.35 3.66 21.14
CA ARG A 83 -8.01 2.67 22.01
C ARG A 83 -7.69 1.23 21.60
N ILE A 84 -7.62 0.97 20.28
CA ILE A 84 -7.32 -0.35 19.72
C ILE A 84 -5.82 -0.65 19.82
N HIS A 85 -4.99 0.36 19.66
CA HIS A 85 -3.55 0.27 19.64
C HIS A 85 -2.90 1.27 20.60
N PRO A 86 -3.00 1.07 21.93
CA PRO A 86 -2.51 2.03 22.91
C PRO A 86 -0.99 2.27 22.83
N ASP A 87 -0.24 1.27 22.39
CA ASP A 87 1.21 1.33 22.27
C ASP A 87 1.69 2.05 20.99
N LEU A 88 0.79 2.27 20.03
CA LEU A 88 1.07 3.00 18.82
C LEU A 88 0.67 4.47 19.02
N ASN A 89 1.65 5.32 19.30
CA ASN A 89 1.44 6.78 19.34
C ASN A 89 1.22 7.35 17.92
N VAL A 90 0.38 6.69 17.13
CA VAL A 90 0.08 7.04 15.75
C VAL A 90 -1.19 7.88 15.72
N GLY A 91 -1.05 9.16 15.45
CA GLY A 91 -2.18 10.00 15.10
C GLY A 91 -2.80 9.58 13.77
N TYR A 92 -4.10 9.81 13.61
CA TYR A 92 -4.81 9.55 12.35
C TYR A 92 -4.13 10.20 11.12
N ALA A 93 -3.60 11.42 11.28
CA ALA A 93 -2.83 12.11 10.23
C ALA A 93 -1.57 11.35 9.79
N ASN A 94 -1.06 10.45 10.64
CA ASN A 94 0.12 9.65 10.39
C ASN A 94 -0.21 8.27 9.79
N ALA A 95 -1.48 7.95 9.59
CA ALA A 95 -1.91 6.74 8.92
C ALA A 95 -1.80 6.89 7.38
N GLN A 96 -0.64 7.36 6.93
CA GLN A 96 -0.27 7.57 5.53
C GLN A 96 1.22 7.35 5.32
N ILE A 97 1.63 7.12 4.08
CA ILE A 97 3.04 7.10 3.71
C ILE A 97 3.61 8.54 3.78
N PRO A 98 4.92 8.73 4.08
CA PRO A 98 5.94 7.73 4.45
C PRO A 98 6.11 7.57 5.97
N TYR A 99 5.07 7.75 6.77
CA TYR A 99 5.17 7.79 8.25
C TYR A 99 5.95 6.61 8.86
N TRP A 100 5.79 5.41 8.31
CA TRP A 100 6.51 4.21 8.80
C TRP A 100 7.84 3.95 8.09
N GLY A 101 8.33 4.93 7.34
CA GLY A 101 9.55 4.81 6.55
C GLY A 101 9.29 4.39 5.11
N SER A 102 10.38 4.23 4.37
CA SER A 102 10.34 3.83 2.96
C SER A 102 10.71 2.36 2.81
N PRO A 103 10.09 1.64 1.86
CA PRO A 103 10.53 0.31 1.47
C PRO A 103 12.01 0.30 1.09
N LYS A 104 12.74 -0.71 1.57
CA LYS A 104 14.18 -0.88 1.28
C LYS A 104 14.43 -1.80 0.08
N VAL A 105 13.38 -2.26 -0.54
CA VAL A 105 13.40 -3.17 -1.70
C VAL A 105 12.79 -2.47 -2.92
N PRO A 106 13.11 -2.91 -4.14
CA PRO A 106 12.50 -2.39 -5.35
C PRO A 106 10.97 -2.48 -5.33
N ILE A 107 10.31 -1.50 -5.91
CA ILE A 107 8.85 -1.37 -5.95
C ILE A 107 8.37 -1.42 -7.40
N LEU A 108 7.47 -2.34 -7.72
CA LEU A 108 6.65 -2.26 -8.92
C LEU A 108 5.31 -1.63 -8.56
N VAL A 109 4.89 -0.62 -9.29
CA VAL A 109 3.58 0.01 -9.15
C VAL A 109 2.81 -0.12 -10.45
N MET A 110 1.63 -0.69 -10.37
CA MET A 110 0.65 -0.71 -11.44
C MET A 110 -0.59 0.05 -10.97
N GLN A 111 -0.84 1.21 -11.56
CA GLN A 111 -1.93 2.09 -11.17
C GLN A 111 -3.00 2.12 -12.24
N ALA A 112 -4.25 1.91 -11.86
CA ALA A 112 -5.38 2.18 -12.72
C ALA A 112 -5.46 3.70 -13.02
N GLU A 113 -5.53 4.07 -14.30
CA GLU A 113 -5.60 5.48 -14.72
C GLU A 113 -6.86 6.14 -14.14
N ASP A 114 -8.00 5.49 -14.31
CA ASP A 114 -9.30 5.95 -13.82
C ASP A 114 -9.71 5.20 -12.55
N ASP A 115 -8.94 5.37 -11.46
CA ASP A 115 -9.27 4.76 -10.18
C ASP A 115 -10.42 5.48 -9.47
N GLU A 116 -11.65 5.08 -9.76
CA GLU A 116 -12.84 5.63 -9.11
C GLU A 116 -12.95 5.29 -7.62
N THR A 117 -12.30 4.22 -7.17
CA THR A 117 -12.40 3.70 -5.81
C THR A 117 -11.54 4.50 -4.83
N LEU A 118 -10.26 4.63 -5.11
CA LEU A 118 -9.31 5.37 -4.27
C LEU A 118 -9.09 6.81 -4.77
N GLY A 119 -9.01 6.98 -6.08
CA GLY A 119 -8.68 8.24 -6.74
C GLY A 119 -7.19 8.45 -6.92
N ILE A 120 -6.87 9.44 -7.73
CA ILE A 120 -5.51 9.74 -8.17
C ILE A 120 -4.61 10.26 -7.02
N ASP A 121 -5.19 10.80 -5.95
CA ASP A 121 -4.43 11.38 -4.85
C ASP A 121 -3.54 10.36 -4.14
N HIS A 122 -3.98 9.11 -4.05
CA HIS A 122 -3.17 8.01 -3.52
C HIS A 122 -1.93 7.75 -4.38
N TYR A 123 -2.08 7.77 -5.69
CA TYR A 123 -0.99 7.63 -6.64
C TYR A 123 -0.02 8.82 -6.57
N ASN A 124 -0.53 10.04 -6.51
CA ASN A 124 0.28 11.24 -6.40
C ASN A 124 1.16 11.20 -5.14
N LEU A 125 0.59 10.82 -4.00
CA LEU A 125 1.31 10.68 -2.74
C LEU A 125 2.41 9.59 -2.83
N LEU A 126 2.13 8.47 -3.50
CA LEU A 126 3.11 7.42 -3.73
C LEU A 126 4.26 7.92 -4.61
N LYS A 127 3.95 8.58 -5.70
CA LYS A 127 4.93 9.15 -6.63
C LYS A 127 5.82 10.19 -5.96
N GLU A 128 5.25 11.04 -5.12
CA GLU A 128 6.00 12.05 -4.36
C GLU A 128 7.08 11.43 -3.46
N HIS A 129 6.77 10.32 -2.80
CA HIS A 129 7.65 9.77 -1.78
C HIS A 129 8.52 8.59 -2.25
N PHE A 130 8.13 7.87 -3.29
CA PHE A 130 8.80 6.60 -3.67
C PHE A 130 9.21 6.52 -5.15
N SER A 131 9.11 7.59 -5.93
CA SER A 131 9.41 7.54 -7.38
C SER A 131 10.82 7.07 -7.70
N GLU A 132 11.81 7.41 -6.88
CA GLU A 132 13.23 7.07 -7.13
C GLU A 132 13.50 5.55 -7.09
N ASN A 133 12.73 4.80 -6.29
CA ASN A 133 12.89 3.35 -6.11
C ASN A 133 11.79 2.52 -6.77
N SER A 134 10.94 3.16 -7.58
CA SER A 134 9.75 2.53 -8.13
C SER A 134 9.78 2.47 -9.65
N ASP A 135 9.40 1.31 -10.18
CA ASP A 135 9.03 1.11 -11.58
C ASP A 135 7.50 1.31 -11.67
N ILE A 136 7.07 2.43 -12.24
CA ILE A 136 5.66 2.87 -12.18
C ILE A 136 5.02 2.78 -13.56
N HIS A 137 3.91 2.06 -13.63
CA HIS A 137 3.06 1.90 -14.80
C HIS A 137 1.64 2.37 -14.51
N VAL A 138 1.11 3.25 -15.36
CA VAL A 138 -0.29 3.68 -15.34
C VAL A 138 -0.99 2.98 -16.49
N LEU A 139 -2.05 2.23 -16.18
CA LEU A 139 -2.73 1.33 -17.11
C LEU A 139 -4.17 1.84 -17.34
N SER A 140 -4.47 2.20 -18.58
CA SER A 140 -5.79 2.76 -18.97
C SER A 140 -6.91 1.73 -18.96
N GLU A 141 -6.60 0.47 -19.27
CA GLU A 141 -7.58 -0.61 -19.31
C GLU A 141 -7.73 -1.35 -17.97
N MET A 142 -6.95 -0.97 -16.97
CA MET A 142 -6.96 -1.63 -15.67
C MET A 142 -8.01 -0.99 -14.75
N PRO A 143 -9.05 -1.73 -14.32
CA PRO A 143 -9.94 -1.24 -13.28
C PRO A 143 -9.28 -1.32 -11.91
N HIS A 144 -9.81 -0.61 -10.91
CA HIS A 144 -9.31 -0.72 -9.53
C HIS A 144 -9.29 -2.16 -9.02
N THR A 145 -10.19 -3.01 -9.48
CA THR A 145 -10.27 -4.42 -9.06
C THR A 145 -9.38 -5.32 -9.91
N SER A 146 -8.57 -6.15 -9.26
CA SER A 146 -7.70 -7.15 -9.90
C SER A 146 -8.43 -8.34 -10.56
N LYS A 147 -9.77 -8.33 -10.59
CA LYS A 147 -10.56 -9.43 -11.16
C LYS A 147 -10.52 -9.53 -12.68
N VAL A 148 -10.09 -8.47 -13.35
CA VAL A 148 -9.99 -8.44 -14.82
C VAL A 148 -8.55 -8.78 -15.22
N ASP A 149 -8.41 -9.76 -16.11
CA ASP A 149 -7.11 -10.09 -16.69
C ASP A 149 -6.76 -9.08 -17.78
N VAL A 150 -5.87 -8.18 -17.47
CA VAL A 150 -5.33 -7.19 -18.40
C VAL A 150 -3.99 -7.68 -18.92
N LYS A 151 -3.87 -7.85 -20.23
CA LYS A 151 -2.66 -8.40 -20.87
C LYS A 151 -1.40 -7.61 -20.53
N GLU A 152 -1.48 -6.29 -20.62
CA GLU A 152 -0.37 -5.38 -20.31
C GLU A 152 0.12 -5.55 -18.84
N ARG A 153 -0.82 -5.65 -17.89
CA ARG A 153 -0.52 -5.93 -16.48
C ARG A 153 0.27 -7.23 -16.30
N ARG A 154 -0.10 -8.28 -17.02
CA ARG A 154 0.57 -9.58 -16.96
C ARG A 154 1.99 -9.49 -17.52
N GLU A 155 2.17 -8.87 -18.66
CA GLU A 155 3.49 -8.67 -19.29
C GLU A 155 4.45 -7.88 -18.39
N ILE A 156 3.96 -6.83 -17.73
CA ILE A 156 4.73 -6.05 -16.75
C ILE A 156 5.15 -6.93 -15.56
N LEU A 157 4.22 -7.72 -15.01
CA LEU A 157 4.50 -8.61 -13.88
C LEU A 157 5.53 -9.68 -14.23
N GLU A 158 5.38 -10.36 -15.37
CA GLU A 158 6.31 -11.38 -15.85
C GLU A 158 7.71 -10.80 -15.99
N LYS A 159 7.84 -9.69 -16.69
CA LYS A 159 9.12 -8.98 -16.86
C LYS A 159 9.76 -8.53 -15.54
N TRP A 160 8.93 -8.14 -14.56
CA TRP A 160 9.43 -7.75 -13.24
C TRP A 160 9.97 -8.94 -12.47
N LEU A 161 9.27 -10.07 -12.48
CA LEU A 161 9.63 -11.27 -11.73
C LEU A 161 10.83 -12.02 -12.29
N GLU A 162 11.22 -11.75 -13.54
CA GLU A 162 12.41 -12.31 -14.18
C GLU A 162 13.73 -11.58 -13.80
N ARG A 163 13.66 -10.44 -13.12
CA ARG A 163 14.82 -9.69 -12.62
C ARG A 163 15.42 -10.37 -11.39
#